data_bd03b12f0303933d9a59120e771931d2
#
_entry.id   bd03b12f0303933d9a59120e771931d2
#
_cell.length_a   1.000
_cell.length_b   1.000
_cell.length_c   1.000
_cell.angle_alpha   90.00
_cell.angle_beta   90.00
_cell.angle_gamma   90.00
#
_symmetry.space_group_name_H-M   'P 1'
#
loop_
_entity.id
_entity.type
_entity.pdbx_description
1 polymer ?
#
loop_
_entity_poly.entity_id
_entity_poly.type
_entity_poly.pdbx_seq_one_letter_code
_entity_poly.pdbx_strand_id
1 'polypeptide(L)'
;ANFFYLNNIDYEYEPVYKYNIMLSRKPYTPDFIIRQNGQEIYVEHFGITEDGQNSLYTEEQLNMYKKAVNDKILFHKKHGTTLIYTFSSYKDGRSISAHLEEKLRQHGIELKRRSDEEVAKKLVSSEENRYIKRLIILVSNFIRNFKVNGYDEDDFAVLNQKTDNVRTKLFLEISQACYLEYKKWLIENHAVDFEDMINESARVLNNVKEMKQKLDFKYLIVDEYQDISRQRFDLVKAFSEVTSAKVMAVGDDWQSIYAFSGSDITLFTKFEEKMGYARLMKIVHTYRNSQEVIDIAGNFIQKNTSQIRKSLISPKHIENPVIIYTYDSTMKSPNAHRRSGADYAIAYAVQTSLEQIIK
;
A
#
# COMPACT_ATOMS: atom_id res chain seq x y z
N ALA A 1 -18.83 -16.42 6.59
CA ALA A 1 -19.58 -15.31 5.98
C ALA A 1 -19.25 -15.15 4.49
N ASN A 2 -18.00 -14.80 4.13
CA ASN A 2 -17.62 -14.54 2.72
C ASN A 2 -17.91 -15.70 1.77
N PHE A 3 -17.69 -16.94 2.19
CA PHE A 3 -17.99 -18.11 1.39
C PHE A 3 -19.50 -18.19 1.04
N PHE A 4 -20.37 -17.95 2.00
CA PHE A 4 -21.84 -17.97 1.80
C PHE A 4 -22.27 -16.85 0.87
N TYR A 5 -21.77 -15.63 1.10
CA TYR A 5 -22.06 -14.49 0.25
C TYR A 5 -21.65 -14.74 -1.22
N LEU A 6 -20.39 -15.21 -1.44
CA LEU A 6 -19.87 -15.46 -2.78
C LEU A 6 -20.63 -16.56 -3.54
N ASN A 7 -21.25 -17.51 -2.81
CA ASN A 7 -22.02 -18.61 -3.38
C ASN A 7 -23.53 -18.38 -3.33
N ASN A 8 -23.96 -17.13 -3.10
CA ASN A 8 -25.37 -16.74 -3.08
C ASN A 8 -26.23 -17.54 -2.10
N ILE A 9 -25.68 -17.84 -0.92
CA ILE A 9 -26.35 -18.54 0.16
C ILE A 9 -26.84 -17.51 1.18
N ASP A 10 -28.13 -17.53 1.48
CA ASP A 10 -28.69 -16.72 2.56
C ASP A 10 -28.32 -17.32 3.91
N TYR A 11 -27.73 -16.49 4.76
CA TYR A 11 -27.27 -16.89 6.08
C TYR A 11 -27.51 -15.79 7.13
N GLU A 12 -27.69 -16.21 8.37
CA GLU A 12 -27.70 -15.33 9.53
C GLU A 12 -26.47 -15.63 10.40
N TYR A 13 -25.80 -14.61 10.87
CA TYR A 13 -24.58 -14.72 11.67
C TYR A 13 -24.94 -14.69 13.16
N GLU A 14 -24.38 -15.62 13.95
CA GLU A 14 -24.58 -15.78 15.39
C GLU A 14 -26.08 -15.80 15.81
N PRO A 15 -26.95 -16.57 15.15
CA PRO A 15 -28.34 -16.66 15.56
C PRO A 15 -28.48 -17.31 16.92
N VAL A 16 -29.50 -16.92 17.69
CA VAL A 16 -29.85 -17.68 18.88
C VAL A 16 -30.43 -19.03 18.48
N TYR A 17 -29.86 -20.12 19.02
CA TYR A 17 -30.36 -21.45 18.73
C TYR A 17 -31.81 -21.61 19.16
N LYS A 18 -32.65 -22.18 18.32
CA LYS A 18 -34.11 -22.23 18.51
C LYS A 18 -34.58 -22.96 19.79
N TYR A 19 -33.76 -23.82 20.33
CA TYR A 19 -34.03 -24.45 21.61
C TYR A 19 -33.25 -23.70 22.70
N ASN A 20 -33.92 -23.42 23.83
CA ASN A 20 -33.35 -22.63 24.92
C ASN A 20 -32.26 -23.41 25.67
N ILE A 21 -31.09 -23.50 25.10
CA ILE A 21 -29.91 -24.16 25.67
C ILE A 21 -28.92 -23.10 26.14
N MET A 22 -28.54 -23.22 27.43
CA MET A 22 -27.56 -22.33 28.02
C MET A 22 -26.18 -22.98 28.02
N LEU A 23 -25.22 -22.37 27.32
CA LEU A 23 -23.81 -22.71 27.41
C LEU A 23 -23.08 -21.63 28.20
N SER A 24 -22.41 -22.01 29.30
CA SER A 24 -21.65 -21.07 30.16
C SER A 24 -22.44 -19.82 30.54
N ARG A 25 -23.72 -19.98 30.98
CA ARG A 25 -24.65 -18.90 31.36
C ARG A 25 -25.12 -17.97 30.23
N LYS A 26 -24.85 -18.30 28.99
CA LYS A 26 -25.33 -17.57 27.82
C LYS A 26 -26.17 -18.50 26.90
N PRO A 27 -27.16 -17.97 26.17
CA PRO A 27 -27.85 -18.75 25.14
C PRO A 27 -26.85 -19.28 24.14
N TYR A 28 -27.06 -20.49 23.64
CA TYR A 28 -26.20 -21.03 22.61
C TYR A 28 -26.47 -20.32 21.28
N THR A 29 -25.43 -19.81 20.68
CA THR A 29 -25.42 -19.14 19.37
C THR A 29 -24.46 -19.88 18.45
N PRO A 30 -24.98 -20.65 17.47
CA PRO A 30 -24.14 -21.21 16.39
C PRO A 30 -23.51 -20.09 15.58
N ASP A 31 -22.38 -20.35 14.92
CA ASP A 31 -21.72 -19.34 14.08
C ASP A 31 -22.62 -18.84 12.95
N PHE A 32 -23.36 -19.77 12.30
CA PHE A 32 -24.30 -19.40 11.23
C PHE A 32 -25.52 -20.34 11.21
N ILE A 33 -26.61 -19.81 10.65
CA ILE A 33 -27.73 -20.62 10.16
C ILE A 33 -27.95 -20.33 8.66
N ILE A 34 -28.19 -21.37 7.89
CA ILE A 34 -28.53 -21.32 6.47
C ILE A 34 -29.97 -21.78 6.32
N ARG A 35 -30.76 -21.03 5.53
CA ARG A 35 -32.12 -21.39 5.18
C ARG A 35 -32.24 -21.46 3.66
N GLN A 36 -32.38 -22.65 3.12
CA GLN A 36 -32.57 -22.86 1.68
C GLN A 36 -33.48 -24.05 1.42
N ASN A 37 -34.37 -23.93 0.48
CA ASN A 37 -35.33 -25.00 0.07
C ASN A 37 -36.16 -25.59 1.24
N GLY A 38 -36.52 -24.75 2.23
CA GLY A 38 -37.25 -25.17 3.42
C GLY A 38 -36.41 -25.93 4.47
N GLN A 39 -35.13 -26.05 4.28
CA GLN A 39 -34.20 -26.65 5.23
C GLN A 39 -33.51 -25.58 6.07
N GLU A 40 -33.30 -25.89 7.35
CA GLU A 40 -32.45 -25.11 8.26
C GLU A 40 -31.18 -25.91 8.60
N ILE A 41 -30.06 -25.35 8.29
CA ILE A 41 -28.75 -25.95 8.55
C ILE A 41 -27.93 -25.00 9.41
N TYR A 42 -27.51 -25.47 10.56
CA TYR A 42 -26.57 -24.74 11.42
C TYR A 42 -25.14 -25.04 11.01
N VAL A 43 -24.28 -24.06 11.08
CA VAL A 43 -22.87 -24.19 10.71
C VAL A 43 -22.00 -23.67 11.86
N GLU A 44 -21.01 -24.46 12.22
CA GLU A 44 -19.99 -24.13 13.25
C GLU A 44 -18.59 -24.25 12.67
N HIS A 45 -17.71 -23.37 13.10
CA HIS A 45 -16.28 -23.45 12.80
C HIS A 45 -15.49 -23.66 14.08
N PHE A 46 -14.91 -24.83 14.25
CA PHE A 46 -14.12 -25.14 15.43
C PHE A 46 -12.66 -24.71 15.28
N GLY A 47 -12.16 -23.96 16.25
CA GLY A 47 -10.80 -23.44 16.31
C GLY A 47 -9.72 -24.50 16.64
N ILE A 48 -10.01 -25.78 16.44
CA ILE A 48 -9.07 -26.88 16.58
C ILE A 48 -8.88 -27.58 15.23
N THR A 49 -7.79 -28.28 15.08
CA THR A 49 -7.54 -29.13 13.89
C THR A 49 -8.48 -30.35 13.88
N GLU A 50 -8.57 -31.06 12.76
CA GLU A 50 -9.40 -32.27 12.62
C GLU A 50 -9.05 -33.35 13.66
N ASP A 51 -7.79 -33.44 14.07
CA ASP A 51 -7.32 -34.33 15.14
C ASP A 51 -7.40 -33.72 16.55
N GLY A 52 -8.06 -32.58 16.64
CA GLY A 52 -8.38 -31.94 17.91
C GLY A 52 -7.19 -31.27 18.59
N GLN A 53 -6.26 -30.69 17.84
CA GLN A 53 -5.11 -29.95 18.36
C GLN A 53 -5.25 -28.44 18.15
N ASN A 54 -4.65 -27.68 19.06
CA ASN A 54 -4.46 -26.23 18.87
C ASN A 54 -3.25 -25.80 19.70
N SER A 55 -2.23 -25.27 19.05
CA SER A 55 -0.96 -24.87 19.69
C SER A 55 -1.05 -23.66 20.62
N LEU A 56 -2.18 -22.94 20.60
CA LEU A 56 -2.43 -21.77 21.46
C LEU A 56 -3.08 -22.14 22.81
N TYR A 57 -3.54 -23.39 22.97
CA TYR A 57 -4.24 -23.84 24.17
C TYR A 57 -3.33 -24.69 25.06
N THR A 58 -3.47 -24.53 26.38
CA THR A 58 -2.95 -25.50 27.33
C THR A 58 -3.73 -26.82 27.21
N GLU A 59 -3.20 -27.90 27.71
CA GLU A 59 -3.86 -29.21 27.66
C GLU A 59 -5.23 -29.20 28.36
N GLU A 60 -5.34 -28.50 29.49
CA GLU A 60 -6.60 -28.33 30.20
C GLU A 60 -7.62 -27.54 29.39
N GLN A 61 -7.21 -26.41 28.80
CA GLN A 61 -8.06 -25.59 27.93
C GLN A 61 -8.53 -26.37 26.70
N LEU A 62 -7.63 -27.18 26.11
CA LEU A 62 -7.94 -28.00 24.97
C LEU A 62 -8.98 -29.08 25.29
N ASN A 63 -8.88 -29.72 26.45
CA ASN A 63 -9.84 -30.70 26.92
C ASN A 63 -11.21 -30.08 27.19
N MET A 64 -11.24 -28.89 27.80
CA MET A 64 -12.49 -28.15 27.99
C MET A 64 -13.13 -27.76 26.64
N TYR A 65 -12.34 -27.31 25.67
CA TYR A 65 -12.82 -26.96 24.35
C TYR A 65 -13.39 -28.16 23.58
N LYS A 66 -12.68 -29.31 23.60
CA LYS A 66 -13.16 -30.56 23.00
C LYS A 66 -14.48 -31.02 23.61
N LYS A 67 -14.64 -30.88 24.92
CA LYS A 67 -15.90 -31.16 25.59
C LYS A 67 -17.02 -30.26 25.07
N ALA A 68 -16.78 -28.95 24.97
CA ALA A 68 -17.75 -28.00 24.45
C ALA A 68 -18.14 -28.29 23.00
N VAL A 69 -17.19 -28.69 22.15
CA VAL A 69 -17.46 -29.14 20.77
C VAL A 69 -18.39 -30.34 20.75
N ASN A 70 -18.10 -31.38 21.56
CA ASN A 70 -18.94 -32.56 21.66
C ASN A 70 -20.34 -32.23 22.20
N ASP A 71 -20.44 -31.37 23.18
CA ASP A 71 -21.73 -30.94 23.72
C ASP A 71 -22.60 -30.26 22.64
N LYS A 72 -22.03 -29.39 21.84
CA LYS A 72 -22.71 -28.74 20.71
C LYS A 72 -23.23 -29.79 19.69
N ILE A 73 -22.40 -30.75 19.31
CA ILE A 73 -22.79 -31.81 18.37
C ILE A 73 -23.95 -32.66 18.94
N LEU A 74 -23.85 -33.00 20.22
CA LEU A 74 -24.90 -33.77 20.92
C LEU A 74 -26.20 -32.99 21.04
N PHE A 75 -26.17 -31.67 21.24
CA PHE A 75 -27.39 -30.87 21.29
C PHE A 75 -28.14 -30.88 19.96
N HIS A 76 -27.43 -30.70 18.84
CA HIS A 76 -28.03 -30.77 17.54
C HIS A 76 -28.61 -32.15 17.23
N LYS A 77 -27.89 -33.21 17.57
CA LYS A 77 -28.36 -34.59 17.43
C LYS A 77 -29.61 -34.88 18.28
N LYS A 78 -29.60 -34.42 19.54
CA LYS A 78 -30.75 -34.60 20.48
C LYS A 78 -32.02 -33.92 19.99
N HIS A 79 -31.88 -32.75 19.35
CA HIS A 79 -33.01 -31.96 18.92
C HIS A 79 -33.40 -32.17 17.43
N GLY A 80 -32.72 -33.12 16.75
CA GLY A 80 -32.99 -33.43 15.32
C GLY A 80 -32.68 -32.27 14.39
N THR A 81 -31.75 -31.38 14.74
CA THR A 81 -31.35 -30.27 13.88
C THR A 81 -30.05 -30.61 13.14
N THR A 82 -29.97 -30.17 11.89
CA THR A 82 -28.78 -30.42 11.04
C THR A 82 -27.66 -29.48 11.42
N LEU A 83 -26.49 -30.04 11.76
CA LEU A 83 -25.26 -29.29 12.02
C LEU A 83 -24.18 -29.68 11.03
N ILE A 84 -23.64 -28.71 10.32
CA ILE A 84 -22.40 -28.81 9.56
C ILE A 84 -21.31 -28.12 10.37
N TYR A 85 -20.13 -28.72 10.47
CA TYR A 85 -19.01 -28.08 11.15
C TYR A 85 -17.70 -28.25 10.37
N THR A 86 -16.81 -27.31 10.55
CA THR A 86 -15.48 -27.26 9.95
C THR A 86 -14.41 -27.10 11.03
N PHE A 87 -13.19 -27.52 10.72
CA PHE A 87 -12.01 -27.39 11.60
C PHE A 87 -11.04 -26.35 11.05
N SER A 88 -10.13 -25.87 11.90
CA SER A 88 -9.10 -24.91 11.53
C SER A 88 -8.10 -25.44 10.49
N SER A 89 -7.88 -26.76 10.46
CA SER A 89 -7.11 -27.47 9.42
C SER A 89 -7.51 -28.92 9.31
N TYR A 90 -7.19 -29.52 8.16
CA TYR A 90 -7.50 -30.91 7.82
C TYR A 90 -6.23 -31.66 7.43
N LYS A 91 -6.20 -32.99 7.66
CA LYS A 91 -5.05 -33.87 7.36
C LYS A 91 -4.83 -34.06 5.87
N ASP A 92 -5.89 -33.95 5.06
CA ASP A 92 -5.84 -34.10 3.62
C ASP A 92 -5.30 -32.89 2.86
N GLY A 93 -4.95 -31.80 3.57
CA GLY A 93 -4.38 -30.57 3.02
C GLY A 93 -5.36 -29.71 2.25
N ARG A 94 -6.64 -30.08 2.14
CA ARG A 94 -7.67 -29.27 1.49
C ARG A 94 -8.04 -28.04 2.35
N SER A 95 -8.50 -27.00 1.70
CA SER A 95 -8.94 -25.78 2.39
C SER A 95 -10.23 -25.98 3.17
N ILE A 96 -10.44 -25.15 4.19
CA ILE A 96 -11.70 -25.10 4.96
C ILE A 96 -12.90 -24.90 4.02
N SER A 97 -12.75 -24.05 3.00
CA SER A 97 -13.80 -23.79 2.01
C SER A 97 -14.16 -25.03 1.19
N ALA A 98 -13.18 -25.86 0.82
CA ALA A 98 -13.43 -27.10 0.08
C ALA A 98 -14.24 -28.11 0.92
N HIS A 99 -13.88 -28.26 2.20
CA HIS A 99 -14.64 -29.12 3.13
C HIS A 99 -16.04 -28.59 3.40
N LEU A 100 -16.19 -27.26 3.53
CA LEU A 100 -17.50 -26.65 3.72
C LEU A 100 -18.39 -26.84 2.48
N GLU A 101 -17.84 -26.64 1.29
CA GLU A 101 -18.53 -26.87 0.02
C GLU A 101 -19.03 -28.31 -0.11
N GLU A 102 -18.16 -29.28 0.12
CA GLU A 102 -18.51 -30.69 0.06
C GLU A 102 -19.67 -31.02 1.00
N LYS A 103 -19.59 -30.58 2.27
CA LYS A 103 -20.64 -30.81 3.27
C LYS A 103 -21.95 -30.14 2.92
N LEU A 104 -21.92 -28.92 2.40
CA LEU A 104 -23.14 -28.22 1.95
C LEU A 104 -23.79 -28.94 0.79
N ARG A 105 -23.04 -29.41 -0.20
CA ARG A 105 -23.56 -30.20 -1.33
C ARG A 105 -24.16 -31.53 -0.88
N GLN A 106 -23.56 -32.21 0.11
CA GLN A 106 -24.10 -33.45 0.70
C GLN A 106 -25.47 -33.23 1.36
N HIS A 107 -25.75 -32.00 1.84
CA HIS A 107 -27.01 -31.62 2.43
C HIS A 107 -28.00 -30.95 1.42
N GLY A 108 -27.67 -30.98 0.12
CA GLY A 108 -28.57 -30.47 -0.93
C GLY A 108 -28.58 -28.95 -1.07
N ILE A 109 -27.59 -28.24 -0.52
CA ILE A 109 -27.46 -26.79 -0.69
C ILE A 109 -26.88 -26.47 -2.06
N GLU A 110 -27.62 -25.68 -2.83
CA GLU A 110 -27.13 -25.20 -4.12
C GLU A 110 -26.15 -24.04 -3.94
N LEU A 111 -25.00 -24.17 -4.61
CA LEU A 111 -23.95 -23.14 -4.65
C LEU A 111 -24.01 -22.45 -6.01
N LYS A 112 -24.46 -21.19 -6.05
CA LYS A 112 -24.48 -20.36 -7.25
C LYS A 112 -23.52 -19.19 -7.04
N ARG A 113 -22.36 -19.20 -7.70
CA ARG A 113 -21.41 -18.11 -7.58
C ARG A 113 -22.05 -16.79 -8.02
N ARG A 114 -21.96 -15.76 -7.20
CA ARG A 114 -22.34 -14.39 -7.55
C ARG A 114 -21.46 -13.88 -8.67
N SER A 115 -22.01 -13.00 -9.49
CA SER A 115 -21.22 -12.31 -10.51
C SER A 115 -20.15 -11.42 -9.86
N ASP A 116 -19.02 -11.27 -10.56
CA ASP A 116 -17.94 -10.42 -10.07
C ASP A 116 -18.40 -8.94 -9.95
N GLU A 117 -19.38 -8.51 -10.76
CA GLU A 117 -20.00 -7.19 -10.69
C GLU A 117 -20.79 -6.97 -9.39
N GLU A 118 -21.60 -7.95 -8.96
CA GLU A 118 -22.34 -7.87 -7.70
C GLU A 118 -21.40 -7.88 -6.49
N VAL A 119 -20.34 -8.68 -6.55
CA VAL A 119 -19.29 -8.72 -5.52
C VAL A 119 -18.57 -7.39 -5.45
N ALA A 120 -18.16 -6.83 -6.59
CA ALA A 120 -17.50 -5.53 -6.66
C ALA A 120 -18.39 -4.41 -6.13
N LYS A 121 -19.67 -4.38 -6.51
CA LYS A 121 -20.65 -3.39 -6.01
C LYS A 121 -20.74 -3.39 -4.49
N LYS A 122 -20.84 -4.56 -3.87
CA LYS A 122 -20.89 -4.67 -2.41
C LYS A 122 -19.57 -4.31 -1.75
N LEU A 123 -18.46 -4.68 -2.36
CA LEU A 123 -17.13 -4.30 -1.89
C LEU A 123 -16.95 -2.78 -1.90
N VAL A 124 -17.41 -2.08 -2.90
CA VAL A 124 -17.30 -0.62 -3.00
C VAL A 124 -18.27 0.11 -2.08
N SER A 125 -19.48 -0.43 -1.87
CA SER A 125 -20.55 0.21 -1.09
C SER A 125 -20.42 0.04 0.43
N SER A 126 -19.61 -0.89 0.93
CA SER A 126 -19.45 -1.10 2.37
C SER A 126 -18.49 -0.09 2.98
N GLU A 127 -18.93 0.67 3.98
CA GLU A 127 -18.09 1.61 4.74
C GLU A 127 -16.89 0.96 5.44
N GLU A 128 -16.95 -0.35 5.66
CA GLU A 128 -15.89 -1.16 6.29
C GLU A 128 -14.69 -1.45 5.36
N ASN A 129 -14.69 -0.96 4.12
CA ASN A 129 -13.70 -1.37 3.12
C ASN A 129 -12.38 -0.60 3.17
N ARG A 130 -11.85 -0.41 4.37
CA ARG A 130 -10.51 0.16 4.59
C ARG A 130 -9.41 -0.57 3.80
N TYR A 131 -9.55 -1.89 3.62
CA TYR A 131 -8.58 -2.70 2.87
C TYR A 131 -8.64 -2.46 1.37
N ILE A 132 -9.84 -2.40 0.78
CA ILE A 132 -10.01 -2.10 -0.64
C ILE A 132 -9.57 -0.68 -0.97
N LYS A 133 -9.94 0.31 -0.16
CA LYS A 133 -9.48 1.69 -0.34
C LYS A 133 -7.95 1.79 -0.30
N ARG A 134 -7.30 1.05 0.61
CA ARG A 134 -5.83 0.99 0.67
C ARG A 134 -5.22 0.29 -0.53
N LEU A 135 -5.84 -0.79 -1.02
CA LEU A 135 -5.39 -1.48 -2.23
C LEU A 135 -5.52 -0.58 -3.46
N ILE A 136 -6.63 0.14 -3.61
CA ILE A 136 -6.82 1.12 -4.70
C ILE A 136 -5.71 2.17 -4.66
N ILE A 137 -5.44 2.77 -3.50
CA ILE A 137 -4.37 3.75 -3.34
C ILE A 137 -3.00 3.14 -3.70
N LEU A 138 -2.74 1.92 -3.24
CA LEU A 138 -1.48 1.23 -3.50
C LEU A 138 -1.29 0.94 -4.99
N VAL A 139 -2.31 0.41 -5.66
CA VAL A 139 -2.29 0.13 -7.11
C VAL A 139 -2.17 1.43 -7.91
N SER A 140 -2.92 2.48 -7.56
CA SER A 140 -2.84 3.78 -8.24
C SER A 140 -1.45 4.40 -8.12
N ASN A 141 -0.85 4.37 -6.92
CA ASN A 141 0.51 4.86 -6.71
C ASN A 141 1.54 4.01 -7.46
N PHE A 142 1.35 2.70 -7.52
CA PHE A 142 2.21 1.81 -8.28
C PHE A 142 2.14 2.12 -9.79
N ILE A 143 0.94 2.23 -10.37
CA ILE A 143 0.75 2.55 -11.80
C ILE A 143 1.39 3.90 -12.13
N ARG A 144 1.20 4.90 -11.28
CA ARG A 144 1.85 6.20 -11.44
C ARG A 144 3.36 6.07 -11.45
N ASN A 145 3.97 5.42 -10.45
CA ASN A 145 5.41 5.22 -10.37
C ASN A 145 5.94 4.37 -11.53
N PHE A 146 5.18 3.39 -11.98
CA PHE A 146 5.49 2.56 -13.14
C PHE A 146 5.67 3.42 -14.41
N LYS A 147 4.70 4.31 -14.67
CA LYS A 147 4.75 5.27 -15.80
C LYS A 147 5.86 6.31 -15.64
N VAL A 148 6.06 6.83 -14.39
CA VAL A 148 7.13 7.79 -14.07
C VAL A 148 8.52 7.24 -14.34
N ASN A 149 8.70 5.91 -14.22
CA ASN A 149 9.95 5.23 -14.54
C ASN A 149 10.07 4.83 -16.00
N GLY A 150 9.10 5.21 -16.84
CA GLY A 150 9.12 4.93 -18.28
C GLY A 150 8.82 3.48 -18.62
N TYR A 151 8.21 2.71 -17.71
CA TYR A 151 7.78 1.33 -17.93
C TYR A 151 6.49 1.27 -18.72
N ASP A 152 6.34 0.22 -19.53
CA ASP A 152 5.15 -0.10 -20.30
C ASP A 152 4.60 -1.50 -20.00
N GLU A 153 3.61 -1.97 -20.76
CA GLU A 153 2.94 -3.24 -20.50
C GLU A 153 3.87 -4.46 -20.55
N ASP A 154 4.94 -4.42 -21.34
CA ASP A 154 5.89 -5.54 -21.47
C ASP A 154 6.77 -5.67 -20.21
N ASP A 155 6.98 -4.58 -19.48
CA ASP A 155 7.79 -4.56 -18.27
C ASP A 155 7.16 -5.32 -17.09
N PHE A 156 5.85 -5.55 -17.09
CA PHE A 156 5.21 -6.38 -16.06
C PHE A 156 5.76 -7.80 -16.06
N ALA A 157 6.02 -8.38 -17.23
CA ALA A 157 6.63 -9.70 -17.33
C ALA A 157 8.05 -9.72 -16.74
N VAL A 158 8.83 -8.68 -17.00
CA VAL A 158 10.19 -8.51 -16.47
C VAL A 158 10.17 -8.36 -14.94
N LEU A 159 9.26 -7.55 -14.41
CA LEU A 159 9.13 -7.37 -12.97
C LEU A 159 8.68 -8.65 -12.26
N ASN A 160 7.78 -9.41 -12.87
CA ASN A 160 7.29 -10.69 -12.33
C ASN A 160 8.41 -11.74 -12.24
N GLN A 161 9.33 -11.76 -13.22
CA GLN A 161 10.49 -12.65 -13.21
C GLN A 161 11.52 -12.28 -12.14
N LYS A 162 11.59 -11.02 -11.71
CA LYS A 162 12.55 -10.53 -10.71
C LYS A 162 12.18 -10.88 -9.27
N THR A 163 11.04 -11.49 -9.02
CA THR A 163 10.58 -11.81 -7.67
C THR A 163 10.01 -13.21 -7.57
N ASP A 164 10.35 -13.92 -6.48
CA ASP A 164 9.74 -15.20 -6.13
C ASP A 164 8.64 -15.06 -5.07
N ASN A 165 8.40 -13.86 -4.57
CA ASN A 165 7.40 -13.60 -3.56
C ASN A 165 5.99 -13.67 -4.15
N VAL A 166 5.19 -14.64 -3.74
CA VAL A 166 3.82 -14.90 -4.22
C VAL A 166 2.92 -13.67 -4.06
N ARG A 167 3.05 -12.93 -2.95
CA ARG A 167 2.23 -11.70 -2.74
C ARG A 167 2.60 -10.61 -3.73
N THR A 168 3.88 -10.45 -4.03
CA THR A 168 4.35 -9.48 -5.02
C THR A 168 3.89 -9.87 -6.42
N LYS A 169 3.95 -11.15 -6.79
CA LYS A 169 3.43 -11.64 -8.09
C LYS A 169 1.94 -11.35 -8.23
N LEU A 170 1.14 -11.71 -7.23
CA LEU A 170 -0.30 -11.44 -7.24
C LEU A 170 -0.60 -9.93 -7.32
N PHE A 171 0.17 -9.10 -6.60
CA PHE A 171 0.04 -7.64 -6.68
C PHE A 171 0.35 -7.10 -8.08
N LEU A 172 1.39 -7.63 -8.74
CA LEU A 172 1.75 -7.26 -10.11
C LEU A 172 0.65 -7.68 -11.10
N GLU A 173 0.07 -8.86 -10.96
CA GLU A 173 -1.05 -9.33 -11.79
C GLU A 173 -2.28 -8.42 -11.67
N ILE A 174 -2.67 -8.07 -10.44
CA ILE A 174 -3.77 -7.12 -10.18
C ILE A 174 -3.43 -5.74 -10.78
N SER A 175 -2.21 -5.26 -10.58
CA SER A 175 -1.78 -3.96 -11.07
C SER A 175 -1.72 -3.92 -12.60
N GLN A 176 -1.31 -5.00 -13.25
CA GLN A 176 -1.32 -5.12 -14.70
C GLN A 176 -2.74 -5.07 -15.26
N ALA A 177 -3.68 -5.82 -14.69
CA ALA A 177 -5.07 -5.79 -15.10
C ALA A 177 -5.66 -4.37 -14.98
N CYS A 178 -5.43 -3.70 -13.84
CA CYS A 178 -5.87 -2.32 -13.63
C CYS A 178 -5.20 -1.34 -14.61
N TYR A 179 -3.92 -1.49 -14.90
CA TYR A 179 -3.18 -0.65 -15.85
C TYR A 179 -3.75 -0.78 -17.26
N LEU A 180 -4.01 -1.99 -17.73
CA LEU A 180 -4.55 -2.25 -19.07
C LEU A 180 -5.98 -1.67 -19.22
N GLU A 181 -6.85 -1.85 -18.24
CA GLU A 181 -8.19 -1.24 -18.25
C GLU A 181 -8.13 0.29 -18.17
N TYR A 182 -7.23 0.85 -17.38
CA TYR A 182 -7.01 2.30 -17.30
C TYR A 182 -6.50 2.85 -18.65
N LYS A 183 -5.52 2.20 -19.27
CA LYS A 183 -4.99 2.58 -20.59
C LYS A 183 -6.08 2.53 -21.65
N LYS A 184 -6.90 1.48 -21.66
CA LYS A 184 -8.05 1.35 -22.55
C LYS A 184 -9.04 2.50 -22.35
N TRP A 185 -9.39 2.81 -21.11
CA TRP A 185 -10.28 3.90 -20.78
C TRP A 185 -9.76 5.26 -21.28
N LEU A 186 -8.46 5.54 -21.12
CA LEU A 186 -7.83 6.76 -21.64
C LEU A 186 -7.98 6.86 -23.15
N ILE A 187 -7.73 5.78 -23.89
CA ILE A 187 -7.86 5.73 -25.35
C ILE A 187 -9.32 5.97 -25.77
N GLU A 188 -10.27 5.26 -25.18
CA GLU A 188 -11.70 5.37 -25.52
C GLU A 188 -12.27 6.77 -25.23
N ASN A 189 -11.74 7.47 -24.22
CA ASN A 189 -12.17 8.81 -23.86
C ASN A 189 -11.30 9.94 -24.48
N HIS A 190 -10.37 9.59 -25.37
CA HIS A 190 -9.41 10.56 -25.95
C HIS A 190 -8.71 11.41 -24.88
N ALA A 191 -8.37 10.79 -23.77
CA ALA A 191 -7.74 11.41 -22.60
C ALA A 191 -6.28 10.98 -22.47
N VAL A 192 -5.48 11.83 -21.83
CA VAL A 192 -4.08 11.54 -21.44
C VAL A 192 -3.90 12.01 -20.00
N ASP A 193 -3.13 11.27 -19.19
CA ASP A 193 -2.71 11.73 -17.89
C ASP A 193 -1.37 12.51 -17.95
N PHE A 194 -0.95 13.06 -16.82
CA PHE A 194 0.28 13.86 -16.78
C PHE A 194 1.54 13.04 -17.10
N GLU A 195 1.58 11.78 -16.70
CA GLU A 195 2.68 10.87 -16.97
C GLU A 195 2.75 10.54 -18.47
N ASP A 196 1.60 10.29 -19.10
CA ASP A 196 1.52 10.07 -20.55
C ASP A 196 1.91 11.32 -21.35
N MET A 197 1.50 12.51 -20.91
CA MET A 197 1.90 13.75 -21.58
C MET A 197 3.42 13.86 -21.70
N ILE A 198 4.16 13.50 -20.64
CA ILE A 198 5.62 13.56 -20.62
C ILE A 198 6.22 12.46 -21.47
N ASN A 199 5.76 11.22 -21.30
CA ASN A 199 6.29 10.05 -22.01
C ASN A 199 6.04 10.15 -23.52
N GLU A 200 4.82 10.52 -23.92
CA GLU A 200 4.47 10.71 -25.34
C GLU A 200 5.19 11.89 -25.96
N SER A 201 5.41 12.98 -25.22
CA SER A 201 6.21 14.11 -25.70
C SER A 201 7.64 13.68 -26.03
N ALA A 202 8.27 12.90 -25.17
CA ALA A 202 9.61 12.34 -25.42
C ALA A 202 9.61 11.42 -26.66
N ARG A 203 8.57 10.57 -26.80
CA ARG A 203 8.42 9.67 -27.95
C ARG A 203 8.22 10.42 -29.25
N VAL A 204 7.38 11.43 -29.27
CA VAL A 204 7.14 12.26 -30.45
C VAL A 204 8.42 12.98 -30.89
N LEU A 205 9.17 13.56 -29.94
CA LEU A 205 10.43 14.22 -30.22
C LEU A 205 11.45 13.26 -30.85
N ASN A 206 11.54 12.03 -30.37
CA ASN A 206 12.46 11.03 -30.89
C ASN A 206 12.08 10.51 -32.30
N ASN A 207 10.79 10.48 -32.63
CA ASN A 207 10.29 9.85 -33.87
C ASN A 207 10.06 10.84 -35.03
N VAL A 208 9.91 12.13 -34.75
CA VAL A 208 9.55 13.12 -35.78
C VAL A 208 10.78 13.94 -36.19
N LYS A 209 11.47 13.50 -37.23
CA LYS A 209 12.65 14.20 -37.78
C LYS A 209 12.38 15.66 -38.19
N GLU A 210 11.15 16.00 -38.52
CA GLU A 210 10.73 17.35 -38.91
C GLU A 210 10.70 18.35 -37.74
N MET A 211 10.70 17.88 -36.48
CA MET A 211 10.72 18.73 -35.30
C MET A 211 12.01 19.55 -35.17
N LYS A 212 13.14 19.08 -35.74
CA LYS A 212 14.40 19.84 -35.78
C LYS A 212 14.26 21.21 -36.47
N GLN A 213 13.36 21.33 -37.42
CA GLN A 213 13.13 22.58 -38.16
C GLN A 213 12.17 23.55 -37.45
N LYS A 214 11.38 23.05 -36.49
CA LYS A 214 10.35 23.84 -35.79
C LYS A 214 10.79 24.33 -34.41
N LEU A 215 11.78 23.70 -33.77
CA LEU A 215 12.25 23.99 -32.43
C LEU A 215 13.67 24.57 -32.48
N ASP A 216 13.81 25.90 -32.42
CA ASP A 216 15.11 26.60 -32.42
C ASP A 216 15.44 27.08 -30.99
N PHE A 217 15.75 26.11 -30.10
CA PHE A 217 16.22 26.42 -28.76
C PHE A 217 17.73 26.19 -28.68
N LYS A 218 18.44 27.17 -28.13
CA LYS A 218 19.92 27.09 -27.97
C LYS A 218 20.31 26.59 -26.59
N TYR A 219 19.47 26.80 -25.61
CA TYR A 219 19.70 26.44 -24.22
C TYR A 219 18.44 25.84 -23.63
N LEU A 220 18.60 24.77 -22.85
CA LEU A 220 17.59 24.15 -22.01
C LEU A 220 18.06 24.21 -20.56
N ILE A 221 17.38 25.00 -19.75
CA ILE A 221 17.70 25.19 -18.33
C ILE A 221 16.69 24.42 -17.50
N VAL A 222 17.18 23.49 -16.66
CA VAL A 222 16.36 22.67 -15.77
C VAL A 222 16.75 22.97 -14.36
N ASP A 223 15.81 23.49 -13.57
CA ASP A 223 15.97 23.79 -12.16
C ASP A 223 15.50 22.60 -11.29
N GLU A 224 15.96 22.54 -10.03
CA GLU A 224 15.64 21.47 -9.07
C GLU A 224 15.93 20.06 -9.66
N TYR A 225 17.01 19.93 -10.40
CA TYR A 225 17.31 18.73 -11.17
C TYR A 225 17.53 17.47 -10.30
N GLN A 226 17.80 17.61 -8.99
CA GLN A 226 17.90 16.51 -8.05
C GLN A 226 16.56 15.73 -7.89
N ASP A 227 15.44 16.36 -8.27
CA ASP A 227 14.11 15.76 -8.17
C ASP A 227 13.61 15.22 -9.52
N ILE A 228 14.52 15.10 -10.49
CA ILE A 228 14.15 14.61 -11.82
C ILE A 228 13.80 13.12 -11.78
N SER A 229 12.68 12.77 -12.43
CA SER A 229 12.28 11.38 -12.66
C SER A 229 12.82 10.88 -14.02
N ARG A 230 12.81 9.57 -14.22
CA ARG A 230 13.26 8.96 -15.45
C ARG A 230 12.56 9.52 -16.68
N GLN A 231 11.23 9.60 -16.66
CA GLN A 231 10.46 10.15 -17.79
C GLN A 231 10.83 11.61 -18.12
N ARG A 232 11.04 12.46 -17.09
CA ARG A 232 11.45 13.86 -17.32
C ARG A 232 12.86 13.95 -17.87
N PHE A 233 13.75 13.09 -17.42
CA PHE A 233 15.09 12.95 -17.96
C PHE A 233 15.05 12.58 -19.42
N ASP A 234 14.26 11.57 -19.81
CA ASP A 234 14.14 11.10 -21.18
C ASP A 234 13.56 12.20 -22.08
N LEU A 235 12.60 13.01 -21.59
CA LEU A 235 12.09 14.19 -22.29
C LEU A 235 13.17 15.26 -22.48
N VAL A 236 13.95 15.60 -21.43
CA VAL A 236 15.07 16.57 -21.51
C VAL A 236 16.12 16.11 -22.52
N LYS A 237 16.44 14.84 -22.49
CA LYS A 237 17.41 14.22 -23.42
C LYS A 237 16.91 14.27 -24.87
N ALA A 238 15.67 13.83 -25.12
CA ALA A 238 15.06 13.87 -26.45
C ALA A 238 15.01 15.30 -26.99
N PHE A 239 14.65 16.27 -26.13
CA PHE A 239 14.62 17.68 -26.51
C PHE A 239 16.01 18.21 -26.89
N SER A 240 17.04 17.89 -26.08
CA SER A 240 18.42 18.28 -26.36
C SER A 240 18.95 17.69 -27.67
N GLU A 241 18.65 16.41 -27.94
CA GLU A 241 19.06 15.71 -29.13
C GLU A 241 18.40 16.28 -30.40
N VAL A 242 17.12 16.61 -30.35
CA VAL A 242 16.36 17.15 -31.46
C VAL A 242 16.81 18.58 -31.81
N THR A 243 16.99 19.42 -30.78
CA THR A 243 17.33 20.85 -30.99
C THR A 243 18.82 21.12 -31.04
N SER A 244 19.66 20.19 -30.57
CA SER A 244 21.09 20.40 -30.31
C SER A 244 21.33 21.49 -29.23
N ALA A 245 20.34 21.72 -28.36
CA ALA A 245 20.43 22.71 -27.30
C ALA A 245 21.41 22.27 -26.21
N LYS A 246 22.14 23.22 -25.66
CA LYS A 246 22.99 23.00 -24.49
C LYS A 246 22.15 22.90 -23.24
N VAL A 247 22.30 21.82 -22.49
CA VAL A 247 21.55 21.59 -21.23
C VAL A 247 22.32 22.18 -20.06
N MET A 248 21.66 22.99 -19.25
CA MET A 248 22.12 23.47 -17.96
C MET A 248 21.20 22.92 -16.88
N ALA A 249 21.69 22.00 -16.08
CA ALA A 249 20.97 21.42 -14.94
C ALA A 249 21.44 22.08 -13.63
N VAL A 250 20.53 22.62 -12.86
CA VAL A 250 20.79 23.27 -11.58
C VAL A 250 20.05 22.48 -10.50
N GLY A 251 20.73 22.20 -9.39
CA GLY A 251 20.11 21.44 -8.30
C GLY A 251 21.07 21.26 -7.12
N ASP A 252 20.52 20.67 -6.06
CA ASP A 252 21.22 20.36 -4.83
C ASP A 252 20.90 18.92 -4.38
N ASP A 253 21.83 18.00 -4.63
CA ASP A 253 21.67 16.58 -4.29
C ASP A 253 21.41 16.34 -2.80
N TRP A 254 21.83 17.25 -1.91
CA TRP A 254 21.55 17.17 -0.47
C TRP A 254 20.07 17.41 -0.17
N GLN A 255 19.30 18.00 -1.10
CA GLN A 255 17.86 18.25 -0.98
C GLN A 255 17.00 17.20 -1.68
N SER A 256 17.59 16.13 -2.22
CA SER A 256 16.84 15.06 -2.88
C SER A 256 16.08 14.19 -1.85
N ILE A 257 14.80 14.48 -1.66
CA ILE A 257 13.90 13.79 -0.71
C ILE A 257 12.68 13.16 -1.39
N TYR A 258 12.55 13.26 -2.71
CA TYR A 258 11.38 12.83 -3.47
C TYR A 258 11.52 11.47 -4.17
N ALA A 259 12.41 10.59 -3.69
CA ALA A 259 12.55 9.23 -4.22
C ALA A 259 11.23 8.44 -4.20
N PHE A 260 10.39 8.66 -3.18
CA PHE A 260 9.07 8.02 -3.07
C PHE A 260 8.08 8.43 -4.17
N SER A 261 8.31 9.56 -4.85
CA SER A 261 7.50 10.04 -5.98
C SER A 261 8.16 9.81 -7.33
N GLY A 262 9.23 8.99 -7.38
CA GLY A 262 9.87 8.53 -8.61
C GLY A 262 11.07 9.37 -9.06
N SER A 263 11.62 10.26 -8.20
CA SER A 263 12.89 10.91 -8.52
C SER A 263 14.05 9.91 -8.40
N ASP A 264 15.01 10.03 -9.31
CA ASP A 264 16.21 9.19 -9.35
C ASP A 264 17.47 10.09 -9.25
N ILE A 265 18.04 10.13 -8.04
CA ILE A 265 19.24 10.93 -7.75
C ILE A 265 20.44 10.55 -8.62
N THR A 266 20.49 9.33 -9.17
CA THR A 266 21.58 8.89 -10.05
C THR A 266 21.60 9.66 -11.36
N LEU A 267 20.44 10.18 -11.82
CA LEU A 267 20.37 11.04 -12.99
C LEU A 267 21.07 12.40 -12.80
N PHE A 268 21.09 12.86 -11.54
CA PHE A 268 21.83 14.06 -11.15
C PHE A 268 23.31 13.77 -10.87
N THR A 269 23.61 12.81 -10.00
CA THR A 269 24.99 12.52 -9.56
C THR A 269 25.87 11.93 -10.66
N LYS A 270 25.22 11.28 -11.66
CA LYS A 270 25.88 10.71 -12.84
C LYS A 270 25.50 11.44 -14.13
N PHE A 271 25.30 12.75 -14.05
CA PHE A 271 24.86 13.56 -15.18
C PHE A 271 25.74 13.39 -16.42
N GLU A 272 27.07 13.42 -16.26
CA GLU A 272 28.04 13.27 -17.36
C GLU A 272 27.93 11.88 -18.03
N GLU A 273 27.75 10.80 -17.26
CA GLU A 273 27.55 9.46 -17.81
C GLU A 273 26.27 9.35 -18.64
N LYS A 274 25.23 10.10 -18.26
CA LYS A 274 23.89 10.02 -18.87
C LYS A 274 23.68 10.98 -20.03
N MET A 275 24.21 12.19 -19.94
CA MET A 275 24.01 13.25 -20.93
C MET A 275 25.23 13.49 -21.84
N GLY A 276 26.37 12.85 -21.54
CA GLY A 276 27.64 13.09 -22.21
C GLY A 276 28.47 14.16 -21.51
N TYR A 277 29.52 14.65 -22.19
CA TYR A 277 30.46 15.61 -21.59
C TYR A 277 29.75 16.80 -20.94
N ALA A 278 30.05 17.04 -19.68
CA ALA A 278 29.51 18.14 -18.90
C ALA A 278 30.57 18.83 -18.04
N ARG A 279 30.39 20.13 -17.79
CA ARG A 279 31.18 20.89 -16.85
C ARG A 279 30.44 21.02 -15.54
N LEU A 280 30.90 20.33 -14.48
CA LEU A 280 30.36 20.47 -13.13
C LEU A 280 30.89 21.77 -12.49
N MET A 281 29.98 22.60 -12.02
CA MET A 281 30.25 23.80 -11.25
C MET A 281 29.57 23.72 -9.88
N LYS A 282 30.31 24.05 -8.82
CA LYS A 282 29.75 24.02 -7.44
C LYS A 282 29.56 25.46 -6.94
N ILE A 283 28.33 25.73 -6.46
CA ILE A 283 28.05 26.96 -5.72
C ILE A 283 28.26 26.65 -4.25
N VAL A 284 29.29 27.20 -3.66
CA VAL A 284 29.72 26.88 -2.29
C VAL A 284 29.28 27.93 -1.26
N HIS A 285 28.92 29.15 -1.68
CA HIS A 285 28.45 30.19 -0.77
C HIS A 285 26.93 30.15 -0.66
N THR A 286 26.45 30.18 0.59
CA THR A 286 25.01 30.26 0.88
C THR A 286 24.74 31.34 1.91
N TYR A 287 23.57 31.98 1.80
CA TYR A 287 23.13 33.06 2.67
C TYR A 287 21.83 32.72 3.41
N ARG A 288 21.36 31.47 3.24
CA ARG A 288 20.07 31.02 3.83
C ARG A 288 20.27 30.61 5.29
N ASN A 289 21.15 29.68 5.55
CA ASN A 289 21.38 29.07 6.86
C ASN A 289 22.69 29.59 7.50
N SER A 290 22.83 29.47 8.83
CA SER A 290 24.09 29.72 9.55
C SER A 290 25.10 28.61 9.29
N GLN A 291 26.38 28.91 9.50
CA GLN A 291 27.49 27.94 9.30
C GLN A 291 27.30 26.70 10.18
N GLU A 292 26.90 26.87 11.43
CA GLU A 292 26.74 25.78 12.40
C GLU A 292 25.61 24.80 11.98
N VAL A 293 24.49 25.31 11.43
CA VAL A 293 23.42 24.47 10.88
C VAL A 293 23.90 23.74 9.63
N ILE A 294 24.69 24.40 8.77
CA ILE A 294 25.28 23.79 7.57
C ILE A 294 26.22 22.66 7.94
N ASP A 295 27.10 22.88 8.94
CA ASP A 295 28.09 21.89 9.38
C ASP A 295 27.40 20.65 9.97
N ILE A 296 26.35 20.84 10.79
CA ILE A 296 25.58 19.73 11.37
C ILE A 296 24.86 18.93 10.27
N ALA A 297 24.11 19.62 9.41
CA ALA A 297 23.37 18.99 8.33
C ALA A 297 24.31 18.36 7.28
N GLY A 298 25.38 19.04 6.91
CA GLY A 298 26.40 18.57 5.98
C GLY A 298 27.12 17.33 6.48
N ASN A 299 27.50 17.29 7.75
CA ASN A 299 28.11 16.10 8.36
C ASN A 299 27.14 14.91 8.40
N PHE A 300 25.85 15.16 8.56
CA PHE A 300 24.83 14.12 8.51
C PHE A 300 24.66 13.57 7.10
N ILE A 301 24.39 14.44 6.11
CA ILE A 301 24.07 14.00 4.76
C ILE A 301 25.26 13.34 4.05
N GLN A 302 26.49 13.79 4.31
CA GLN A 302 27.70 13.23 3.71
C GLN A 302 28.11 11.85 4.26
N LYS A 303 27.36 11.30 5.24
CA LYS A 303 27.46 9.87 5.60
C LYS A 303 26.94 8.98 4.46
N ASN A 304 26.04 9.48 3.63
CA ASN A 304 25.64 8.82 2.40
C ASN A 304 26.72 9.03 1.33
N THR A 305 27.43 7.96 0.98
CA THR A 305 28.54 8.00 0.00
C THR A 305 28.10 8.27 -1.43
N SER A 306 26.80 8.18 -1.71
CA SER A 306 26.21 8.48 -3.04
C SER A 306 26.01 9.98 -3.27
N GLN A 307 26.16 10.81 -2.24
CA GLN A 307 26.01 12.26 -2.33
C GLN A 307 27.31 12.94 -2.82
N ILE A 308 27.16 14.05 -3.51
CA ILE A 308 28.30 14.87 -3.98
C ILE A 308 28.92 15.57 -2.76
N ARG A 309 30.20 15.30 -2.50
CA ARG A 309 30.91 15.98 -1.42
C ARG A 309 31.12 17.45 -1.75
N LYS A 310 30.65 18.32 -0.85
CA LYS A 310 30.79 19.77 -0.95
C LYS A 310 30.98 20.39 0.45
N SER A 311 31.67 21.49 0.52
CA SER A 311 31.79 22.31 1.73
C SER A 311 31.10 23.64 1.46
N LEU A 312 30.02 23.90 2.17
CA LEU A 312 29.25 25.13 2.05
C LEU A 312 29.77 26.15 3.07
N ILE A 313 29.80 27.42 2.66
CA ILE A 313 30.31 28.55 3.48
C ILE A 313 29.16 29.55 3.63
N SER A 314 28.88 29.96 4.87
CA SER A 314 27.91 31.01 5.18
C SER A 314 28.56 32.13 6.02
N PRO A 315 28.22 33.40 5.77
CA PRO A 315 28.62 34.48 6.64
C PRO A 315 27.78 34.62 7.91
N LYS A 316 26.71 33.81 8.02
CA LYS A 316 25.81 33.83 9.18
C LYS A 316 26.28 32.83 10.24
N HIS A 317 26.25 33.27 11.50
CA HIS A 317 26.56 32.44 12.67
C HIS A 317 25.43 32.50 13.69
N ILE A 318 25.20 31.42 14.44
CA ILE A 318 24.23 31.28 15.52
C ILE A 318 24.83 30.49 16.68
N GLU A 319 24.64 30.96 17.92
CA GLU A 319 25.21 30.31 19.10
C GLU A 319 24.58 28.94 19.41
N ASN A 320 23.29 28.81 19.27
CA ASN A 320 22.51 27.62 19.59
C ASN A 320 21.81 27.06 18.35
N PRO A 321 22.52 26.36 17.46
CA PRO A 321 21.97 25.88 16.19
C PRO A 321 20.94 24.77 16.34
N VAL A 322 20.93 24.05 17.49
CA VAL A 322 20.02 22.95 17.79
C VAL A 322 19.44 23.11 19.18
N ILE A 323 18.14 23.09 19.29
CA ILE A 323 17.42 23.06 20.56
C ILE A 323 16.68 21.73 20.66
N ILE A 324 16.88 21.01 21.77
CA ILE A 324 16.25 19.72 22.02
C ILE A 324 15.15 19.92 23.05
N TYR A 325 13.93 19.65 22.69
CA TYR A 325 12.79 19.60 23.61
C TYR A 325 12.47 18.14 23.95
N THR A 326 12.33 17.86 25.23
CA THR A 326 11.89 16.55 25.71
C THR A 326 10.47 16.63 26.24
N TYR A 327 9.71 15.56 26.10
CA TYR A 327 8.36 15.46 26.61
C TYR A 327 8.14 14.10 27.30
N ASP A 328 7.25 14.07 28.27
CA ASP A 328 6.84 12.83 28.93
C ASP A 328 5.72 12.17 28.12
N SER A 329 6.02 11.05 27.47
CA SER A 329 5.05 10.27 26.67
C SER A 329 3.93 9.65 27.49
N THR A 330 4.06 9.62 28.83
CA THR A 330 3.04 9.10 29.75
C THR A 330 2.03 10.17 30.20
N MET A 331 2.23 11.42 29.79
CA MET A 331 1.37 12.55 30.13
C MET A 331 -0.06 12.27 29.68
N LYS A 332 -1.02 12.38 30.61
CA LYS A 332 -2.45 12.14 30.31
C LYS A 332 -3.11 13.39 29.76
N SER A 333 -3.85 13.23 28.66
CA SER A 333 -4.68 14.31 28.13
C SER A 333 -5.81 14.63 29.13
N PRO A 334 -6.10 15.91 29.43
CA PRO A 334 -7.25 16.30 30.24
C PRO A 334 -8.59 15.83 29.63
N ASN A 335 -8.63 15.64 28.30
CA ASN A 335 -9.79 15.16 27.56
C ASN A 335 -9.55 13.72 27.08
N ALA A 336 -9.67 12.75 27.99
CA ALA A 336 -9.30 11.34 27.81
C ALA A 336 -10.00 10.60 26.64
N HIS A 337 -10.93 11.23 25.89
CA HIS A 337 -11.75 10.54 24.91
C HIS A 337 -11.30 10.69 23.44
N ARG A 338 -10.25 11.45 23.10
CA ARG A 338 -9.95 11.76 21.69
C ARG A 338 -8.49 11.67 21.21
N ARG A 339 -7.47 11.56 22.08
CA ARG A 339 -6.06 11.49 21.62
C ARG A 339 -5.24 10.53 22.48
N SER A 340 -4.25 9.86 21.90
CA SER A 340 -3.26 9.11 22.65
C SER A 340 -2.48 10.06 23.58
N GLY A 341 -1.99 9.55 24.72
CA GLY A 341 -1.19 10.34 25.64
C GLY A 341 0.06 10.95 24.97
N ALA A 342 0.68 10.21 24.05
CA ALA A 342 1.83 10.68 23.26
C ALA A 342 1.47 11.88 22.37
N ASP A 343 0.34 11.84 21.66
CA ASP A 343 -0.08 12.95 20.79
C ASP A 343 -0.34 14.24 21.59
N TYR A 344 -0.91 14.09 22.79
CA TYR A 344 -1.12 15.23 23.70
C TYR A 344 0.21 15.79 24.20
N ALA A 345 1.14 14.94 24.64
CA ALA A 345 2.45 15.36 25.13
C ALA A 345 3.26 16.09 24.05
N ILE A 346 3.22 15.59 22.81
CA ILE A 346 3.86 16.26 21.66
C ILE A 346 3.22 17.62 21.41
N ALA A 347 1.89 17.70 21.35
CA ALA A 347 1.19 18.96 21.11
C ALA A 347 1.48 20.00 22.20
N TYR A 348 1.53 19.58 23.47
CA TYR A 348 1.89 20.42 24.60
C TYR A 348 3.33 20.94 24.50
N ALA A 349 4.29 20.04 24.20
CA ALA A 349 5.69 20.41 24.03
C ALA A 349 5.88 21.44 22.88
N VAL A 350 5.20 21.22 21.75
CA VAL A 350 5.22 22.17 20.60
C VAL A 350 4.64 23.52 21.00
N GLN A 351 3.49 23.56 21.65
CA GLN A 351 2.86 24.79 22.12
C GLN A 351 3.82 25.57 23.06
N THR A 352 4.36 24.90 24.06
CA THR A 352 5.27 25.54 25.04
C THR A 352 6.52 26.09 24.36
N SER A 353 7.07 25.34 23.37
CA SER A 353 8.24 25.78 22.61
C SER A 353 7.94 27.01 21.76
N LEU A 354 6.78 27.06 21.08
CA LEU A 354 6.36 28.22 20.30
C LEU A 354 6.16 29.47 21.18
N GLU A 355 5.57 29.32 22.38
CA GLU A 355 5.40 30.42 23.33
C GLU A 355 6.75 30.98 23.84
N GLN A 356 7.80 30.14 23.91
CA GLN A 356 9.16 30.58 24.24
C GLN A 356 9.85 31.33 23.08
N ILE A 357 9.57 30.95 21.83
CA ILE A 357 10.17 31.58 20.63
C ILE A 357 9.53 32.94 20.32
N ILE A 358 8.24 33.09 20.62
CA ILE A 358 7.48 34.32 20.32
C ILE A 358 7.73 35.42 21.38
N LYS A 359 8.17 35.06 22.60
CA LYS A 359 8.61 36.03 23.63
C LYS A 359 10.02 36.52 23.37
#